data_5d702c83730219086e1839cf69d3be14
#
_entry.id   5d702c83730219086e1839cf69d3be14
#
_cell.length_a   1.000
_cell.length_b   1.000
_cell.length_c   1.000
_cell.angle_alpha   90.00
_cell.angle_beta   90.00
_cell.angle_gamma   90.00
#
_symmetry.space_group_name_H-M   'P 1'
#
loop_
_entity.id
_entity.type
_entity.pdbx_description
1 polymer ?
#
loop_
_entity_poly.entity_id
_entity_poly.type
_entity_poly.pdbx_seq_one_letter_code
_entity_poly.pdbx_strand_id
1 'polypeptide(L)'
;LPSKKRKTMSATWYECKVKFRKTDENGVQKVTTEPYLVDALSYTEAESRITQEMMRYISEEFKITNIKVANYAEIHPFENADRWFRSKVALTAYDEESGKERKTNMYLLVQANDVKEAFDNTMTAMKNTMGDYTIPAISESPIMDVFPYFSGEEDGLEQIEKFNALKASKPSITTEDEDHMEFDEEVVAAYQEE
;
A
#
# COMPACT_ATOMS: atom_id res chain seq x y z
N LEU A 1 3.62 -36.80 26.35
CA LEU A 1 4.28 -35.49 26.35
C LEU A 1 3.38 -34.53 25.55
N PRO A 2 2.92 -33.39 26.12
CA PRO A 2 2.09 -32.44 25.39
C PRO A 2 2.94 -31.77 24.31
N SER A 3 2.50 -31.86 23.06
CA SER A 3 3.12 -31.14 21.93
C SER A 3 3.00 -29.65 22.19
N LYS A 4 4.12 -28.96 22.35
CA LYS A 4 4.18 -27.51 22.36
C LYS A 4 3.67 -27.03 21.02
N LYS A 5 2.44 -26.48 20.97
CA LYS A 5 1.96 -25.68 19.83
C LYS A 5 3.02 -24.60 19.60
N ARG A 6 3.74 -24.70 18.49
CA ARG A 6 4.57 -23.59 18.01
C ARG A 6 3.65 -22.41 17.81
N LYS A 7 3.84 -21.35 18.60
CA LYS A 7 3.20 -20.06 18.39
C LYS A 7 3.72 -19.56 17.03
N THR A 8 2.91 -19.68 15.99
CA THR A 8 3.19 -19.02 14.73
C THR A 8 3.30 -17.53 15.05
N MET A 9 4.49 -16.97 14.87
CA MET A 9 4.67 -15.52 15.01
C MET A 9 3.94 -14.91 13.81
N SER A 10 2.78 -14.32 14.07
CA SER A 10 2.09 -13.52 13.06
C SER A 10 2.95 -12.28 12.79
N ALA A 11 3.22 -12.04 11.53
CA ALA A 11 3.89 -10.83 11.10
C ALA A 11 3.07 -9.59 11.51
N THR A 12 3.76 -8.49 11.73
CA THR A 12 3.18 -7.22 12.20
C THR A 12 3.46 -6.15 11.15
N TRP A 13 2.49 -5.29 10.90
CA TRP A 13 2.67 -4.16 10.00
C TRP A 13 3.49 -3.04 10.66
N TYR A 14 4.50 -2.57 9.96
CA TYR A 14 5.34 -1.44 10.36
C TYR A 14 5.19 -0.29 9.38
N GLU A 15 4.91 0.91 9.89
CA GLU A 15 4.98 2.14 9.12
C GLU A 15 6.41 2.68 9.17
N CYS A 16 7.04 2.74 8.00
CA CYS A 16 8.40 3.21 7.80
C CYS A 16 8.37 4.56 7.07
N LYS A 17 8.97 5.60 7.65
CA LYS A 17 9.13 6.91 7.02
C LYS A 17 10.49 6.98 6.34
N VAL A 18 10.47 7.17 5.02
CA VAL A 18 11.66 7.26 4.18
C VAL A 18 11.84 8.70 3.71
N LYS A 19 13.01 9.28 4.01
CA LYS A 19 13.39 10.63 3.60
C LYS A 19 14.39 10.56 2.46
N PHE A 20 14.09 11.24 1.36
CA PHE A 20 14.93 11.28 0.17
C PHE A 20 14.73 12.59 -0.60
N ARG A 21 15.51 12.80 -1.67
CA ARG A 21 15.33 13.91 -2.59
C ARG A 21 14.46 13.47 -3.75
N LYS A 22 13.45 14.27 -4.06
CA LYS A 22 12.54 14.06 -5.18
C LYS A 22 12.62 15.28 -6.08
N THR A 23 12.79 15.05 -7.37
CA THR A 23 12.74 16.11 -8.37
C THR A 23 11.28 16.38 -8.72
N ASP A 24 10.84 17.62 -8.61
CA ASP A 24 9.49 18.02 -9.01
C ASP A 24 9.41 18.23 -10.54
N GLU A 25 8.20 18.46 -11.05
CA GLU A 25 7.90 18.67 -12.47
C GLU A 25 8.70 19.85 -13.08
N ASN A 26 9.19 20.77 -12.26
CA ASN A 26 10.01 21.91 -12.67
C ASN A 26 11.51 21.63 -12.60
N GLY A 27 11.93 20.38 -12.31
CA GLY A 27 13.33 20.01 -12.16
C GLY A 27 13.97 20.43 -10.83
N VAL A 28 13.18 20.94 -9.87
CA VAL A 28 13.70 21.36 -8.57
C VAL A 28 13.75 20.18 -7.61
N GLN A 29 14.93 19.93 -7.03
CA GLN A 29 15.08 18.89 -6.01
C GLN A 29 14.53 19.36 -4.66
N LYS A 30 13.58 18.59 -4.12
CA LYS A 30 12.99 18.80 -2.79
C LYS A 30 13.21 17.60 -1.91
N VAL A 31 13.53 17.85 -0.65
CA VAL A 31 13.58 16.79 0.36
C VAL A 31 12.15 16.45 0.75
N THR A 32 11.77 15.20 0.55
CA THR A 32 10.46 14.67 0.96
C THR A 32 10.61 13.56 1.99
N THR A 33 9.53 13.28 2.72
CA THR A 33 9.44 12.14 3.63
C THR A 33 8.13 11.43 3.38
N GLU A 34 8.22 10.21 2.90
CA GLU A 34 7.07 9.41 2.50
C GLU A 34 6.93 8.19 3.41
N PRO A 35 5.72 7.88 3.89
CA PRO A 35 5.44 6.71 4.72
C PRO A 35 5.07 5.50 3.84
N TYR A 36 5.63 4.35 4.20
CA TYR A 36 5.38 3.05 3.58
C TYR A 36 5.02 2.03 4.64
N LEU A 37 4.30 0.97 4.27
CA LEU A 37 4.03 -0.15 5.16
C LEU A 37 4.81 -1.38 4.72
N VAL A 38 5.43 -2.03 5.67
CA VAL A 38 6.05 -3.35 5.51
C VAL A 38 5.54 -4.31 6.56
N ASP A 39 5.34 -5.55 6.18
CA ASP A 39 5.04 -6.64 7.09
C ASP A 39 6.35 -7.30 7.52
N ALA A 40 6.60 -7.44 8.81
CA ALA A 40 7.84 -7.99 9.36
C ALA A 40 7.63 -8.61 10.74
N LEU A 41 8.57 -9.45 11.17
CA LEU A 41 8.57 -10.06 12.50
C LEU A 41 9.25 -9.18 13.57
N SER A 42 10.04 -8.19 13.13
CA SER A 42 10.80 -7.29 14.02
C SER A 42 11.09 -5.94 13.35
N TYR A 43 11.47 -4.96 14.16
CA TYR A 43 11.94 -3.65 13.67
C TYR A 43 13.15 -3.76 12.75
N THR A 44 14.12 -4.61 13.10
CA THR A 44 15.35 -4.82 12.31
C THR A 44 15.02 -5.42 10.95
N GLU A 45 14.08 -6.36 10.91
CA GLU A 45 13.60 -6.93 9.65
C GLU A 45 12.83 -5.89 8.83
N ALA A 46 11.96 -5.11 9.46
CA ALA A 46 11.23 -4.03 8.80
C ALA A 46 12.19 -3.01 8.17
N GLU A 47 13.27 -2.62 8.86
CA GLU A 47 14.30 -1.73 8.34
C GLU A 47 15.03 -2.33 7.15
N SER A 48 15.44 -3.59 7.24
CA SER A 48 16.11 -4.31 6.15
C SER A 48 15.22 -4.41 4.91
N ARG A 49 13.96 -4.77 5.10
CA ARG A 49 13.00 -4.94 4.02
C ARG A 49 12.65 -3.63 3.32
N ILE A 50 12.32 -2.58 4.09
CA ILE A 50 12.03 -1.28 3.47
C ILE A 50 13.25 -0.74 2.72
N THR A 51 14.46 -0.97 3.23
CA THR A 51 15.71 -0.59 2.54
C THR A 51 15.81 -1.31 1.19
N GLN A 52 15.58 -2.62 1.16
CA GLN A 52 15.63 -3.41 -0.09
C GLN A 52 14.56 -2.97 -1.09
N GLU A 53 13.34 -2.68 -0.63
CA GLU A 53 12.28 -2.19 -1.50
C GLU A 53 12.62 -0.81 -2.06
N MET A 54 13.09 0.11 -1.21
CA MET A 54 13.41 1.48 -1.65
C MET A 54 14.58 1.54 -2.63
N MET A 55 15.56 0.64 -2.54
CA MET A 55 16.66 0.55 -3.53
C MET A 55 16.18 0.27 -4.96
N ARG A 56 14.97 -0.23 -5.14
CA ARG A 56 14.37 -0.47 -6.47
C ARG A 56 13.71 0.78 -7.05
N TYR A 57 13.29 1.72 -6.21
CA TYR A 57 12.52 2.91 -6.59
C TYR A 57 13.32 4.19 -6.51
N ILE A 58 14.34 4.25 -5.63
CA ILE A 58 15.12 5.45 -5.37
C ILE A 58 16.56 5.18 -5.76
N SER A 59 17.03 5.87 -6.81
CA SER A 59 18.43 5.76 -7.29
C SER A 59 19.40 6.62 -6.49
N GLU A 60 18.90 7.62 -5.75
CA GLU A 60 19.68 8.51 -4.90
C GLU A 60 19.75 7.99 -3.46
N GLU A 61 20.56 8.68 -2.64
CA GLU A 61 20.66 8.39 -1.21
C GLU A 61 19.32 8.67 -0.50
N PHE A 62 18.87 7.73 0.30
CA PHE A 62 17.69 7.87 1.15
C PHE A 62 18.00 7.46 2.59
N LYS A 63 17.16 7.90 3.51
CA LYS A 63 17.29 7.58 4.95
C LYS A 63 15.95 7.17 5.53
N ILE A 64 15.93 6.08 6.28
CA ILE A 64 14.80 5.70 7.10
C ILE A 64 14.83 6.54 8.37
N THR A 65 13.83 7.37 8.57
CA THR A 65 13.80 8.34 9.68
C THR A 65 12.98 7.87 10.87
N ASN A 66 12.02 6.97 10.63
CA ASN A 66 11.17 6.43 11.67
C ASN A 66 10.60 5.07 11.26
N ILE A 67 10.49 4.17 12.22
CA ILE A 67 9.78 2.89 12.10
C ILE A 67 8.88 2.74 13.32
N LYS A 68 7.61 2.50 13.12
CA LYS A 68 6.64 2.25 14.19
C LYS A 68 5.68 1.14 13.81
N VAL A 69 5.15 0.44 14.80
CA VAL A 69 4.07 -0.53 14.59
C VAL A 69 2.85 0.21 14.06
N ALA A 70 2.29 -0.27 12.96
CA ALA A 70 1.07 0.24 12.37
C ALA A 70 -0.13 -0.55 12.91
N ASN A 71 -1.16 0.16 13.35
CA ASN A 71 -2.35 -0.44 13.92
C ASN A 71 -3.43 -0.63 12.84
N TYR A 72 -3.13 -1.52 11.88
CA TYR A 72 -4.11 -2.00 10.91
C TYR A 72 -4.38 -3.48 11.17
N ALA A 73 -5.65 -3.86 11.25
CA ALA A 73 -6.06 -5.25 11.39
C ALA A 73 -5.89 -5.98 10.06
N GLU A 74 -6.28 -5.34 8.96
CA GLU A 74 -6.20 -5.89 7.61
C GLU A 74 -5.90 -4.78 6.61
N ILE A 75 -5.29 -5.18 5.48
CA ILE A 75 -4.98 -4.29 4.36
C ILE A 75 -5.56 -4.90 3.09
N HIS A 76 -6.39 -4.13 2.42
CA HIS A 76 -7.11 -4.54 1.22
C HIS A 76 -6.72 -3.68 0.03
N PRO A 77 -5.86 -4.20 -0.89
CA PRO A 77 -5.66 -3.59 -2.20
C PRO A 77 -6.89 -3.79 -3.07
N PHE A 78 -7.20 -2.81 -3.92
CA PHE A 78 -8.26 -2.87 -4.92
C PHE A 78 -7.74 -2.43 -6.28
N GLU A 79 -8.26 -3.04 -7.35
CA GLU A 79 -7.91 -2.69 -8.72
C GLU A 79 -8.31 -1.27 -9.07
N ASN A 80 -7.49 -0.61 -9.90
CA ASN A 80 -7.76 0.74 -10.41
C ASN A 80 -7.87 1.83 -9.35
N ALA A 81 -7.27 1.63 -8.17
CA ALA A 81 -7.24 2.60 -7.09
C ALA A 81 -5.79 3.00 -6.76
N ASP A 82 -5.57 4.31 -6.57
CA ASP A 82 -4.22 4.87 -6.41
C ASP A 82 -3.93 5.36 -5.00
N ARG A 83 -4.96 5.56 -4.18
CA ARG A 83 -4.83 6.11 -2.83
C ARG A 83 -5.23 5.11 -1.77
N TRP A 84 -4.65 5.28 -0.60
CA TRP A 84 -4.98 4.48 0.56
C TRP A 84 -5.90 5.25 1.50
N PHE A 85 -6.91 4.57 2.02
CA PHE A 85 -7.85 5.12 3.00
C PHE A 85 -7.84 4.26 4.26
N ARG A 86 -7.80 4.94 5.39
CA ARG A 86 -7.95 4.31 6.70
C ARG A 86 -9.42 4.31 7.09
N SER A 87 -10.01 3.14 7.16
CA SER A 87 -11.38 2.91 7.61
C SER A 87 -11.40 2.47 9.06
N LYS A 88 -12.13 3.18 9.89
CA LYS A 88 -12.43 2.74 11.26
C LYS A 88 -13.70 1.92 11.24
N VAL A 89 -13.61 0.68 11.71
CA VAL A 89 -14.74 -0.23 11.85
C VAL A 89 -14.97 -0.51 13.33
N ALA A 90 -16.19 -0.31 13.79
CA ALA A 90 -16.62 -0.63 15.15
C ALA A 90 -17.45 -1.91 15.11
N LEU A 91 -16.89 -3.00 15.59
CA LEU A 91 -17.54 -4.29 15.76
C LEU A 91 -18.36 -4.27 17.06
N THR A 92 -19.60 -4.73 17.00
CA THR A 92 -20.45 -4.93 18.16
C THR A 92 -20.52 -6.42 18.47
N ALA A 93 -20.02 -6.81 19.63
CA ALA A 93 -20.16 -8.17 20.15
C ALA A 93 -21.08 -8.15 21.37
N TYR A 94 -21.97 -9.14 21.46
CA TYR A 94 -22.83 -9.34 22.61
C TYR A 94 -22.15 -10.33 23.57
N ASP A 95 -21.93 -9.89 24.78
CA ASP A 95 -21.39 -10.75 25.85
C ASP A 95 -22.56 -11.47 26.54
N GLU A 96 -22.70 -12.77 26.29
CA GLU A 96 -23.78 -13.58 26.80
C GLU A 96 -23.77 -13.70 28.35
N GLU A 97 -22.58 -13.62 28.97
CA GLU A 97 -22.46 -13.74 30.43
C GLU A 97 -22.88 -12.45 31.15
N SER A 98 -22.51 -11.29 30.60
CA SER A 98 -22.83 -9.98 31.22
C SER A 98 -24.09 -9.33 30.65
N GLY A 99 -24.65 -9.85 29.55
CA GLY A 99 -25.81 -9.28 28.86
C GLY A 99 -25.54 -7.89 28.26
N LYS A 100 -24.28 -7.52 28.06
CA LYS A 100 -23.86 -6.18 27.58
C LYS A 100 -23.27 -6.22 26.19
N GLU A 101 -23.59 -5.19 25.42
CA GLU A 101 -22.89 -4.93 24.15
C GLU A 101 -21.48 -4.42 24.40
N ARG A 102 -20.50 -5.03 23.76
CA ARG A 102 -19.11 -4.58 23.75
C ARG A 102 -18.72 -4.13 22.35
N LYS A 103 -18.30 -2.86 22.22
CA LYS A 103 -17.80 -2.32 20.96
C LYS A 103 -16.27 -2.37 20.91
N THR A 104 -15.75 -2.99 19.86
CA THR A 104 -14.31 -3.06 19.61
C THR A 104 -14.00 -2.34 18.31
N ASN A 105 -13.08 -1.37 18.35
CA ASN A 105 -12.65 -0.65 17.15
C ASN A 105 -11.48 -1.36 16.50
N MET A 106 -11.55 -1.53 15.19
CA MET A 106 -10.46 -1.98 14.34
C MET A 106 -10.25 -1.00 13.19
N TYR A 107 -9.06 -1.02 12.60
CA TYR A 107 -8.73 -0.17 11.47
C TYR A 107 -8.35 -1.04 10.29
N LEU A 108 -8.97 -0.78 9.15
CA LEU A 108 -8.62 -1.35 7.86
C LEU A 108 -7.91 -0.29 7.02
N LEU A 109 -6.97 -0.73 6.19
CA LEU A 109 -6.40 0.10 5.15
C LEU A 109 -6.90 -0.43 3.80
N VAL A 110 -7.64 0.39 3.07
CA VAL A 110 -8.25 0.02 1.79
C VAL A 110 -7.80 0.96 0.68
N GLN A 111 -7.56 0.43 -0.51
CA GLN A 111 -7.31 1.27 -1.68
C GLN A 111 -8.63 1.77 -2.25
N ALA A 112 -8.66 3.03 -2.69
CA ALA A 112 -9.78 3.66 -3.36
C ALA A 112 -9.33 4.95 -4.05
N ASN A 113 -10.16 5.49 -4.93
CA ASN A 113 -9.93 6.79 -5.58
C ASN A 113 -10.57 7.95 -4.82
N ASP A 114 -11.63 7.68 -4.07
CA ASP A 114 -12.32 8.65 -3.22
C ASP A 114 -12.90 7.99 -1.96
N VAL A 115 -13.49 8.81 -1.09
CA VAL A 115 -14.08 8.37 0.20
C VAL A 115 -15.28 7.46 -0.01
N LYS A 116 -16.09 7.68 -1.06
CA LYS A 116 -17.26 6.85 -1.35
C LYS A 116 -16.83 5.44 -1.76
N GLU A 117 -15.87 5.35 -2.68
CA GLU A 117 -15.31 4.08 -3.10
C GLU A 117 -14.62 3.38 -1.92
N ALA A 118 -13.90 4.13 -1.06
CA ALA A 118 -13.31 3.58 0.16
C ALA A 118 -14.35 2.99 1.11
N PHE A 119 -15.53 3.60 1.20
CA PHE A 119 -16.65 3.04 1.96
C PHE A 119 -17.15 1.74 1.34
N ASP A 120 -17.41 1.72 0.03
CA ASP A 120 -17.91 0.55 -0.69
C ASP A 120 -16.89 -0.61 -0.62
N ASN A 121 -15.60 -0.31 -0.75
CA ASN A 121 -14.50 -1.26 -0.62
C ASN A 121 -14.37 -1.79 0.81
N THR A 122 -14.57 -0.95 1.82
CA THR A 122 -14.62 -1.38 3.23
C THR A 122 -15.80 -2.32 3.48
N MET A 123 -16.98 -2.01 2.94
CA MET A 123 -18.14 -2.90 3.01
C MET A 123 -17.86 -4.25 2.35
N THR A 124 -17.17 -4.25 1.22
CA THR A 124 -16.75 -5.46 0.51
C THR A 124 -15.79 -6.30 1.34
N ALA A 125 -14.79 -5.66 1.95
CA ALA A 125 -13.83 -6.31 2.84
C ALA A 125 -14.52 -6.96 4.06
N MET A 126 -15.52 -6.28 4.60
CA MET A 126 -16.28 -6.74 5.78
C MET A 126 -17.38 -7.75 5.47
N LYS A 127 -17.66 -8.09 4.21
CA LYS A 127 -18.79 -8.90 3.78
C LYS A 127 -18.88 -10.28 4.46
N ASN A 128 -17.72 -10.87 4.79
CA ASN A 128 -17.65 -12.20 5.43
C ASN A 128 -17.47 -12.11 6.96
N THR A 129 -17.51 -10.91 7.52
CA THR A 129 -17.37 -10.74 8.98
C THR A 129 -18.66 -11.12 9.68
N MET A 130 -18.54 -12.00 10.68
CA MET A 130 -19.66 -12.34 11.54
C MET A 130 -19.88 -11.25 12.59
N GLY A 131 -21.12 -10.82 12.77
CA GLY A 131 -21.54 -9.82 13.75
C GLY A 131 -21.89 -8.46 13.15
N ASP A 132 -22.48 -7.63 13.99
CA ASP A 132 -22.86 -6.27 13.59
C ASP A 132 -21.67 -5.34 13.64
N TYR A 133 -21.56 -4.49 12.63
CA TYR A 133 -20.51 -3.47 12.58
C TYR A 133 -21.02 -2.14 12.03
N THR A 134 -20.32 -1.09 12.35
CA THR A 134 -20.51 0.25 11.78
C THR A 134 -19.18 0.81 11.30
N ILE A 135 -19.22 1.72 10.35
CA ILE A 135 -18.04 2.43 9.83
C ILE A 135 -18.14 3.90 10.24
N PRO A 136 -17.68 4.26 11.46
CA PRO A 136 -17.85 5.60 11.99
C PRO A 136 -16.95 6.65 11.34
N ALA A 137 -15.85 6.26 10.69
CA ALA A 137 -14.94 7.19 10.06
C ALA A 137 -14.13 6.54 8.93
N ILE A 138 -13.92 7.30 7.86
CA ILE A 138 -12.97 7.02 6.79
C ILE A 138 -12.14 8.27 6.55
N SER A 139 -10.84 8.13 6.42
CA SER A 139 -9.92 9.23 6.12
C SER A 139 -8.84 8.77 5.15
N GLU A 140 -8.42 9.67 4.27
CA GLU A 140 -7.28 9.41 3.39
C GLU A 140 -6.01 9.18 4.23
N SER A 141 -5.24 8.18 3.86
CA SER A 141 -3.99 7.81 4.51
C SER A 141 -2.81 8.32 3.69
N PRO A 142 -1.77 8.87 4.33
CA PRO A 142 -0.57 9.32 3.63
C PRO A 142 0.33 8.17 3.16
N ILE A 143 -0.03 6.92 3.40
CA ILE A 143 0.75 5.74 2.99
C ILE A 143 0.89 5.73 1.46
N MET A 144 2.13 5.65 1.00
CA MET A 144 2.44 5.64 -0.43
C MET A 144 2.31 4.26 -1.04
N ASP A 145 2.84 3.24 -0.35
CA ASP A 145 2.73 1.85 -0.81
C ASP A 145 2.85 0.86 0.36
N VAL A 146 2.51 -0.40 0.07
CA VAL A 146 2.45 -1.51 1.02
C VAL A 146 3.26 -2.69 0.49
N PHE A 147 4.17 -3.22 1.30
CA PHE A 147 5.06 -4.33 0.98
C PHE A 147 4.80 -5.52 1.92
N PRO A 148 3.88 -6.43 1.55
CA PRO A 148 3.58 -7.59 2.35
C PRO A 148 4.72 -8.61 2.34
N TYR A 149 4.90 -9.34 3.45
CA TYR A 149 5.81 -10.47 3.57
C TYR A 149 5.05 -11.77 3.39
N PHE A 150 5.43 -12.50 2.39
CA PHE A 150 4.86 -13.82 2.13
C PHE A 150 5.91 -14.88 2.47
N SER A 151 5.78 -15.48 3.64
CA SER A 151 6.61 -16.65 4.01
C SER A 151 6.04 -17.87 3.29
N GLY A 152 6.64 -18.28 2.21
CA GLY A 152 6.49 -19.49 1.37
C GLY A 152 5.64 -20.71 1.80
N GLU A 153 4.59 -20.58 2.56
CA GLU A 153 3.56 -21.58 2.76
C GLU A 153 2.50 -21.44 1.65
N GLU A 154 1.89 -22.53 1.23
CA GLU A 154 0.99 -22.61 0.07
C GLU A 154 -0.13 -21.54 0.07
N ASP A 155 -0.63 -21.17 1.25
CA ASP A 155 -1.62 -20.08 1.41
C ASP A 155 -1.03 -18.67 1.10
N GLY A 156 0.27 -18.50 1.24
CA GLY A 156 0.98 -17.25 0.93
C GLY A 156 1.09 -17.02 -0.57
N LEU A 157 1.28 -18.06 -1.38
CA LEU A 157 1.45 -17.94 -2.83
C LEU A 157 0.17 -17.42 -3.50
N GLU A 158 -1.01 -17.89 -3.11
CA GLU A 158 -2.28 -17.37 -3.63
C GLU A 158 -2.51 -15.89 -3.27
N GLN A 159 -2.12 -15.50 -2.06
CA GLN A 159 -2.22 -14.10 -1.63
C GLN A 159 -1.21 -13.20 -2.34
N ILE A 160 0.02 -13.72 -2.58
CA ILE A 160 1.05 -13.05 -3.39
C ILE A 160 0.53 -12.82 -4.81
N GLU A 161 0.00 -13.87 -5.44
CA GLU A 161 -0.49 -13.79 -6.81
C GLU A 161 -1.64 -12.80 -6.92
N LYS A 162 -2.61 -12.83 -6.00
CA LYS A 162 -3.71 -11.86 -5.94
C LYS A 162 -3.20 -10.44 -5.73
N PHE A 163 -2.30 -10.22 -4.78
CA PHE A 163 -1.75 -8.89 -4.48
C PHE A 163 -0.91 -8.35 -5.65
N ASN A 164 -0.08 -9.19 -6.26
CA ASN A 164 0.73 -8.82 -7.42
C ASN A 164 -0.11 -8.65 -8.69
N ALA A 165 -1.16 -9.45 -8.87
CA ALA A 165 -2.11 -9.29 -9.96
C ALA A 165 -2.86 -7.96 -9.85
N LEU A 166 -3.29 -7.58 -8.64
CA LEU A 166 -3.91 -6.29 -8.35
C LEU A 166 -2.95 -5.11 -8.61
N LYS A 167 -1.66 -5.26 -8.29
CA LYS A 167 -0.64 -4.24 -8.62
C LYS A 167 -0.33 -4.17 -10.12
N ALA A 168 -0.28 -5.32 -10.80
CA ALA A 168 0.06 -5.39 -12.22
C ALA A 168 -1.07 -4.91 -13.15
N SER A 169 -2.31 -4.90 -12.66
CA SER A 169 -3.46 -4.36 -13.39
C SER A 169 -3.51 -2.83 -13.42
N LYS A 170 -2.64 -2.15 -12.66
CA LYS A 170 -2.46 -0.70 -12.81
C LYS A 170 -1.84 -0.43 -14.19
N PRO A 171 -2.49 0.32 -15.07
CA PRO A 171 -1.84 0.77 -16.30
C PRO A 171 -0.61 1.58 -15.87
N SER A 172 0.57 1.12 -16.23
CA SER A 172 1.73 1.99 -16.27
C SER A 172 1.32 3.19 -17.10
N ILE A 173 1.38 4.39 -16.52
CA ILE A 173 1.32 5.62 -17.29
C ILE A 173 2.62 5.63 -18.08
N THR A 174 2.61 4.96 -19.23
CA THR A 174 3.57 5.23 -20.28
C THR A 174 3.16 6.59 -20.80
N THR A 175 3.98 7.57 -20.51
CA THR A 175 4.09 8.80 -21.29
C THR A 175 4.59 8.39 -22.66
N GLU A 176 3.69 7.87 -23.52
CA GLU A 176 3.87 7.75 -24.94
C GLU A 176 2.92 8.77 -25.58
N ASP A 177 3.31 10.04 -25.48
CA ASP A 177 3.05 11.06 -26.47
C ASP A 177 4.43 11.47 -27.01
N GLU A 178 5.15 10.55 -27.63
CA GLU A 178 6.06 10.90 -28.69
C GLU A 178 5.21 11.18 -29.92
N ASP A 179 4.87 12.46 -30.07
CA ASP A 179 4.47 13.04 -31.35
C ASP A 179 5.43 12.52 -32.42
N HIS A 180 4.93 11.63 -33.24
CA HIS A 180 5.55 11.28 -34.51
C HIS A 180 5.43 12.52 -35.40
N MET A 181 6.35 13.49 -35.25
CA MET A 181 6.64 14.44 -36.29
C MET A 181 7.28 13.65 -37.42
N GLU A 182 6.47 13.26 -38.39
CA GLU A 182 6.95 12.98 -39.75
C GLU A 182 7.69 14.23 -40.23
N PHE A 183 9.01 14.17 -40.19
CA PHE A 183 9.83 15.11 -40.91
C PHE A 183 9.71 14.76 -42.39
N ASP A 184 8.93 15.59 -43.12
CA ASP A 184 8.95 15.59 -44.56
C ASP A 184 10.39 15.77 -45.06
N GLU A 185 10.91 14.75 -45.76
CA GLU A 185 12.24 14.72 -46.40
C GLU A 185 12.43 15.82 -47.47
N GLU A 186 11.43 16.66 -47.70
CA GLU A 186 11.47 17.69 -48.77
C GLU A 186 12.15 19.01 -48.36
N VAL A 187 12.48 19.19 -47.07
CA VAL A 187 13.11 20.45 -46.60
C VAL A 187 14.65 20.38 -46.53
N VAL A 188 15.26 19.22 -46.64
CA VAL A 188 16.73 19.06 -46.57
C VAL A 188 17.42 19.33 -47.91
N ALA A 189 16.73 19.39 -49.02
CA ALA A 189 17.32 19.64 -50.34
C ALA A 189 17.55 21.12 -50.67
N ALA A 190 17.09 22.06 -49.86
CA ALA A 190 17.17 23.50 -50.15
C ALA A 190 18.38 24.24 -49.53
N TYR A 191 19.27 23.57 -48.80
CA TYR A 191 20.45 24.18 -48.15
C TYR A 191 21.80 23.66 -48.63
N GLN A 192 21.86 23.06 -49.84
CA GLN A 192 23.15 22.63 -50.43
C GLN A 192 23.53 23.33 -51.75
N GLU A 193 22.94 24.46 -52.08
CA GLU A 193 23.45 25.34 -53.17
C GLU A 193 23.40 26.79 -52.71
N GLU A 194 24.50 27.23 -52.04
CA GLU A 194 25.12 28.56 -52.17
C GLU A 194 26.52 28.50 -51.52
#